data_28b41edad631e89902bf461db6c3bbab
#
_entry.id   28b41edad631e89902bf461db6c3bbab
#
_cell.length_a   1.000
_cell.length_b   1.000
_cell.length_c   1.000
_cell.angle_alpha   90.00
_cell.angle_beta   90.00
_cell.angle_gamma   90.00
#
_symmetry.space_group_name_H-M   'P 1'
#
loop_
_entity.id
_entity.type
_entity.pdbx_description
1 polymer ?
#
loop_
_entity_poly.entity_id
_entity_poly.type
_entity_poly.pdbx_seq_one_letter_code
_entity_poly.pdbx_strand_id
1 'polypeptide(L)'
;MNLKESEDFRVDVIYVTQKFIELSTPQSNYGMRGQLFLFQNPIMKLKPEQQEICRLNFDAVKRRLKQTDHHFRHDALMNAVECMIIDFFDFHSKLYPADKISSQQHQLMEEFMAMLERGDFRQNRDIGYYADKLCVTSKYLSEVCKKVSGLPAAFWITRYTSLDISRLLRDRNLSFTDISEMFGFSSLSHFSRYVQTNLGAKPSDFRE
;
A
#
# COMPACT_ATOMS: atom_id res chain seq x y z
N MET A 1 -5.39 22.06 -16.05
CA MET A 1 -6.22 22.82 -15.08
C MET A 1 -5.35 23.97 -14.59
N ASN A 2 -5.63 25.20 -15.04
CA ASN A 2 -4.88 26.38 -14.58
C ASN A 2 -5.43 26.77 -13.20
N LEU A 3 -4.68 26.47 -12.16
CA LEU A 3 -4.94 26.99 -10.82
C LEU A 3 -4.68 28.50 -10.84
N LYS A 4 -5.68 29.32 -10.56
CA LYS A 4 -5.46 30.74 -10.26
C LYS A 4 -4.90 30.79 -8.83
N GLU A 5 -3.63 31.10 -8.71
CA GLU A 5 -2.99 31.33 -7.42
C GLU A 5 -3.53 32.64 -6.83
N SER A 6 -4.00 32.59 -5.58
CA SER A 6 -4.27 33.79 -4.79
C SER A 6 -2.98 34.28 -4.13
N GLU A 7 -2.91 35.54 -3.72
CA GLU A 7 -1.74 36.11 -3.01
C GLU A 7 -1.39 35.35 -1.72
N ASP A 8 -2.38 34.63 -1.14
CA ASP A 8 -2.24 33.82 0.07
C ASP A 8 -2.03 32.33 -0.21
N PHE A 9 -1.79 31.95 -1.49
CA PHE A 9 -1.60 30.54 -1.83
C PHE A 9 -0.30 30.00 -1.22
N ARG A 10 -0.42 28.95 -0.38
CA ARG A 10 0.70 28.22 0.19
C ARG A 10 0.53 26.73 -0.08
N VAL A 11 1.60 26.07 -0.45
CA VAL A 11 1.64 24.63 -0.68
C VAL A 11 2.87 24.03 -0.02
N ASP A 12 2.64 22.95 0.74
CA ASP A 12 3.69 22.04 1.18
C ASP A 12 3.61 20.77 0.35
N VAL A 13 4.75 20.33 -0.20
CA VAL A 13 4.81 19.16 -1.08
C VAL A 13 5.84 18.18 -0.54
N ILE A 14 5.47 16.90 -0.46
CA ILE A 14 6.37 15.79 -0.18
C ILE A 14 6.43 14.92 -1.42
N TYR A 15 7.63 14.77 -1.98
CA TYR A 15 7.90 13.83 -3.06
C TYR A 15 8.46 12.55 -2.48
N VAL A 16 7.83 11.43 -2.79
CA VAL A 16 8.25 10.10 -2.37
C VAL A 16 8.37 9.18 -3.58
N THR A 17 9.33 8.26 -3.54
CA THR A 17 9.38 7.20 -4.56
C THR A 17 8.22 6.23 -4.34
N GLN A 18 7.75 5.58 -5.42
CA GLN A 18 6.72 4.55 -5.33
C GLN A 18 7.14 3.47 -4.32
N LYS A 19 8.38 2.99 -4.38
CA LYS A 19 8.90 1.99 -3.45
C LYS A 19 8.85 2.43 -2.00
N PHE A 20 9.15 3.70 -1.70
CA PHE A 20 9.12 4.22 -0.34
C PHE A 20 7.68 4.26 0.20
N ILE A 21 6.71 4.78 -0.59
CA ILE A 21 5.30 4.81 -0.17
C ILE A 21 4.75 3.40 0.03
N GLU A 22 5.15 2.44 -0.80
CA GLU A 22 4.78 1.04 -0.66
C GLU A 22 5.24 0.43 0.66
N LEU A 23 6.46 0.74 1.08
CA LEU A 23 7.02 0.27 2.36
C LEU A 23 6.42 1.00 3.57
N SER A 24 6.06 2.28 3.41
CA SER A 24 5.48 3.12 4.47
C SER A 24 3.97 2.98 4.62
N THR A 25 3.27 2.32 3.67
CA THR A 25 1.83 2.12 3.80
C THR A 25 1.54 1.07 4.87
N PRO A 26 0.64 1.38 5.85
CA PRO A 26 0.30 0.44 6.90
C PRO A 26 -0.09 -0.93 6.37
N GLN A 27 0.45 -1.99 6.98
CA GLN A 27 0.23 -3.39 6.57
C GLN A 27 -1.08 -3.96 7.14
N SER A 28 -2.09 -3.14 7.31
CA SER A 28 -3.42 -3.56 7.72
C SER A 28 -4.35 -3.65 6.50
N ASN A 29 -5.36 -4.49 6.59
CA ASN A 29 -6.42 -4.56 5.57
C ASN A 29 -7.05 -3.18 5.33
N TYR A 30 -7.15 -2.37 6.39
CA TYR A 30 -7.64 -1.00 6.31
C TYR A 30 -6.69 -0.09 5.50
N GLY A 31 -5.38 -0.23 5.65
CA GLY A 31 -4.39 0.53 4.89
C GLY A 31 -4.50 0.31 3.38
N MET A 32 -4.75 -0.92 2.95
CA MET A 32 -4.94 -1.24 1.54
C MET A 32 -6.23 -0.65 0.96
N ARG A 33 -7.34 -0.76 1.69
CA ARG A 33 -8.61 -0.11 1.31
C ARG A 33 -8.51 1.41 1.34
N GLY A 34 -7.83 1.96 2.33
CA GLY A 34 -7.57 3.39 2.43
C GLY A 34 -6.81 3.92 1.21
N GLN A 35 -5.80 3.20 0.75
CA GLN A 35 -5.06 3.55 -0.47
C GLN A 35 -5.99 3.55 -1.70
N LEU A 36 -6.86 2.55 -1.83
CA LEU A 36 -7.84 2.48 -2.90
C LEU A 36 -8.79 3.69 -2.90
N PHE A 37 -9.33 4.06 -1.73
CA PHE A 37 -10.23 5.21 -1.58
C PHE A 37 -9.55 6.53 -1.89
N LEU A 38 -8.28 6.71 -1.51
CA LEU A 38 -7.49 7.90 -1.85
C LEU A 38 -7.31 8.05 -3.36
N PHE A 39 -7.09 6.96 -4.10
CA PHE A 39 -7.02 7.03 -5.56
C PHE A 39 -8.33 7.44 -6.21
N GLN A 40 -9.46 7.01 -5.65
CA GLN A 40 -10.78 7.37 -6.15
C GLN A 40 -11.15 8.83 -5.86
N ASN A 41 -10.73 9.35 -4.72
CA ASN A 41 -11.04 10.69 -4.23
C ASN A 41 -9.75 11.37 -3.72
N PRO A 42 -8.87 11.84 -4.61
CA PRO A 42 -7.52 12.30 -4.23
C PRO A 42 -7.52 13.68 -3.55
N ILE A 43 -8.66 14.36 -3.45
CA ILE A 43 -8.78 15.69 -2.88
C ILE A 43 -9.62 15.62 -1.61
N MET A 44 -9.06 16.07 -0.51
CA MET A 44 -9.76 16.18 0.78
C MET A 44 -9.86 17.63 1.21
N LYS A 45 -11.09 18.09 1.50
CA LYS A 45 -11.33 19.38 2.16
C LYS A 45 -11.28 19.17 3.67
N LEU A 46 -10.18 19.55 4.29
CA LEU A 46 -9.93 19.32 5.70
C LEU A 46 -10.55 20.39 6.59
N LYS A 47 -11.03 19.98 7.76
CA LYS A 47 -11.45 20.88 8.84
C LYS A 47 -10.21 21.51 9.51
N PRO A 48 -10.36 22.65 10.25
CA PRO A 48 -9.22 23.30 10.90
C PRO A 48 -8.38 22.37 11.78
N GLU A 49 -9.02 21.49 12.56
CA GLU A 49 -8.32 20.54 13.43
C GLU A 49 -7.50 19.52 12.61
N GLN A 50 -8.05 19.07 11.47
CA GLN A 50 -7.36 18.14 10.56
C GLN A 50 -6.20 18.83 9.83
N GLN A 51 -6.36 20.13 9.48
CA GLN A 51 -5.26 20.93 8.89
C GLN A 51 -4.10 21.05 9.85
N GLU A 52 -4.37 21.25 11.15
CA GLU A 52 -3.32 21.30 12.17
C GLU A 52 -2.59 19.96 12.31
N ILE A 53 -3.30 18.83 12.30
CA ILE A 53 -2.69 17.49 12.30
C ILE A 53 -1.81 17.31 11.06
N CYS A 54 -2.29 17.71 9.87
CA CYS A 54 -1.48 17.67 8.65
C CYS A 54 -0.20 18.48 8.80
N ARG A 55 -0.28 19.71 9.33
CA ARG A 55 0.89 20.57 9.57
C ARG A 55 1.90 19.90 10.47
N LEU A 56 1.45 19.31 11.58
CA LEU A 56 2.31 18.57 12.51
C LEU A 56 2.98 17.36 11.86
N ASN A 57 2.26 16.62 11.01
CA ASN A 57 2.80 15.51 10.25
C ASN A 57 3.88 15.95 9.26
N PHE A 58 3.64 17.01 8.51
CA PHE A 58 4.63 17.59 7.60
C PHE A 58 5.88 18.06 8.35
N ASP A 59 5.73 18.72 9.50
CA ASP A 59 6.83 19.16 10.35
C ASP A 59 7.61 17.98 10.93
N ALA A 60 6.93 16.90 11.30
CA ALA A 60 7.57 15.67 11.76
C ALA A 60 8.45 15.06 10.66
N VAL A 61 7.93 14.91 9.44
CA VAL A 61 8.70 14.41 8.30
C VAL A 61 9.88 15.33 7.98
N LYS A 62 9.66 16.65 7.90
CA LYS A 62 10.72 17.64 7.68
C LYS A 62 11.84 17.55 8.72
N ARG A 63 11.47 17.38 10.00
CA ARG A 63 12.43 17.20 11.10
C ARG A 63 13.26 15.93 10.93
N ARG A 64 12.64 14.77 10.60
CA ARG A 64 13.35 13.51 10.36
C ARG A 64 14.28 13.56 9.16
N LEU A 65 13.90 14.27 8.10
CA LEU A 65 14.77 14.49 6.93
C LEU A 65 16.06 15.25 7.29
N LYS A 66 15.98 16.22 8.23
CA LYS A 66 17.12 17.02 8.69
C LYS A 66 18.04 16.30 9.68
N GLN A 67 17.59 15.24 10.33
CA GLN A 67 18.38 14.46 11.30
C GLN A 67 19.32 13.47 10.59
N THR A 68 20.37 13.96 9.97
CA THR A 68 21.32 13.15 9.18
C THR A 68 22.20 12.23 10.01
N ASP A 69 22.42 12.57 11.27
CA ASP A 69 23.23 11.86 12.26
C ASP A 69 22.45 10.84 13.10
N HIS A 70 21.14 10.74 12.90
CA HIS A 70 20.30 9.82 13.68
C HIS A 70 20.58 8.36 13.29
N HIS A 71 20.98 7.53 14.24
CA HIS A 71 21.37 6.13 14.01
C HIS A 71 20.26 5.32 13.29
N PHE A 72 19.01 5.49 13.69
CA PHE A 72 17.82 4.86 13.07
C PHE A 72 17.05 5.83 12.17
N ARG A 73 17.77 6.65 11.40
CA ARG A 73 17.16 7.70 10.57
C ARG A 73 16.10 7.18 9.62
N HIS A 74 16.41 6.07 8.94
CA HIS A 74 15.49 5.47 7.96
C HIS A 74 14.17 5.03 8.62
N ASP A 75 14.24 4.29 9.72
CA ASP A 75 13.05 3.80 10.43
C ASP A 75 12.24 4.96 11.04
N ALA A 76 12.92 5.95 11.59
CA ALA A 76 12.27 7.14 12.13
C ALA A 76 11.54 7.96 11.05
N LEU A 77 12.09 8.04 9.83
CA LEU A 77 11.44 8.67 8.70
C LEU A 77 10.26 7.85 8.20
N MET A 78 10.42 6.52 8.08
CA MET A 78 9.35 5.60 7.70
C MET A 78 8.15 5.73 8.64
N ASN A 79 8.39 5.68 9.96
CA ASN A 79 7.33 5.82 10.97
C ASN A 79 6.62 7.17 10.88
N ALA A 80 7.35 8.26 10.63
CA ALA A 80 6.73 9.59 10.49
C ALA A 80 5.80 9.65 9.26
N VAL A 81 6.21 9.05 8.14
CA VAL A 81 5.37 8.98 6.93
C VAL A 81 4.21 8.02 7.12
N GLU A 82 4.40 6.89 7.81
CA GLU A 82 3.33 5.94 8.13
C GLU A 82 2.24 6.59 8.99
N CYS A 83 2.61 7.33 10.04
CA CYS A 83 1.65 8.09 10.85
C CYS A 83 0.85 9.08 10.01
N MET A 84 1.51 9.84 9.13
CA MET A 84 0.85 10.78 8.23
C MET A 84 -0.15 10.06 7.31
N ILE A 85 0.21 8.91 6.76
CA ILE A 85 -0.68 8.11 5.89
C ILE A 85 -1.90 7.62 6.68
N ILE A 86 -1.72 7.16 7.91
CA ILE A 86 -2.81 6.70 8.79
C ILE A 86 -3.80 7.83 9.05
N ASP A 87 -3.32 9.03 9.38
CA ASP A 87 -4.17 10.19 9.59
C ASP A 87 -4.94 10.57 8.31
N PHE A 88 -4.30 10.51 7.15
CA PHE A 88 -4.98 10.75 5.87
C PHE A 88 -6.06 9.72 5.58
N PHE A 89 -5.82 8.46 5.91
CA PHE A 89 -6.85 7.41 5.79
C PHE A 89 -8.04 7.68 6.73
N ASP A 90 -7.78 8.09 7.97
CA ASP A 90 -8.84 8.47 8.91
C ASP A 90 -9.66 9.65 8.39
N PHE A 91 -9.00 10.71 7.91
CA PHE A 91 -9.69 11.88 7.36
C PHE A 91 -10.52 11.51 6.13
N HIS A 92 -9.95 10.71 5.25
CA HIS A 92 -10.62 10.27 4.03
C HIS A 92 -11.85 9.42 4.33
N SER A 93 -11.75 8.47 5.27
CA SER A 93 -12.85 7.60 5.65
C SER A 93 -14.04 8.37 6.24
N LYS A 94 -13.77 9.46 6.94
CA LYS A 94 -14.82 10.36 7.50
C LYS A 94 -15.48 11.24 6.44
N LEU A 95 -14.75 11.60 5.38
CA LEU A 95 -15.28 12.40 4.27
C LEU A 95 -16.05 11.54 3.25
N TYR A 96 -15.60 10.32 3.03
CA TYR A 96 -16.12 9.40 2.03
C TYR A 96 -16.45 8.04 2.67
N PRO A 97 -17.57 7.92 3.40
CA PRO A 97 -18.01 6.64 3.96
C PRO A 97 -18.24 5.61 2.84
N ALA A 98 -17.87 4.36 3.09
CA ALA A 98 -17.90 3.27 2.12
C ALA A 98 -19.28 2.91 1.54
N ASP A 99 -20.36 3.45 2.08
CA ASP A 99 -21.74 3.06 1.77
C ASP A 99 -22.30 3.55 0.42
N LYS A 100 -21.50 4.16 -0.44
CA LYS A 100 -21.96 4.73 -1.73
C LYS A 100 -21.21 4.22 -2.96
N ILE A 101 -20.85 2.96 -3.00
CA ILE A 101 -20.24 2.37 -4.19
C ILE A 101 -21.31 1.60 -4.97
N SER A 102 -21.93 2.25 -5.96
CA SER A 102 -23.08 1.71 -6.69
C SER A 102 -22.78 1.18 -8.11
N SER A 103 -21.51 1.03 -8.50
CA SER A 103 -21.21 0.48 -9.82
C SER A 103 -20.73 -0.98 -9.74
N GLN A 104 -21.15 -1.81 -10.68
CA GLN A 104 -20.70 -3.20 -10.82
C GLN A 104 -19.16 -3.33 -10.81
N GLN A 105 -18.45 -2.35 -11.36
CA GLN A 105 -16.99 -2.33 -11.38
C GLN A 105 -16.38 -2.15 -9.98
N HIS A 106 -16.98 -1.32 -9.14
CA HIS A 106 -16.54 -1.17 -7.75
C HIS A 106 -16.80 -2.44 -6.93
N GLN A 107 -17.99 -3.05 -7.11
CA GLN A 107 -18.31 -4.32 -6.45
C GLN A 107 -17.30 -5.41 -6.84
N LEU A 108 -16.96 -5.54 -8.14
CA LEU A 108 -15.95 -6.49 -8.60
C LEU A 108 -14.58 -6.22 -7.96
N MET A 109 -14.19 -4.94 -7.84
CA MET A 109 -12.94 -4.57 -7.17
C MET A 109 -12.96 -4.92 -5.68
N GLU A 110 -14.07 -4.68 -4.99
CA GLU A 110 -14.22 -5.04 -3.57
C GLU A 110 -14.15 -6.55 -3.35
N GLU A 111 -14.81 -7.34 -4.19
CA GLU A 111 -14.74 -8.81 -4.13
C GLU A 111 -13.31 -9.30 -4.37
N PHE A 112 -12.60 -8.73 -5.34
CA PHE A 112 -11.19 -9.02 -5.58
C PHE A 112 -10.32 -8.66 -4.37
N MET A 113 -10.50 -7.47 -3.79
CA MET A 113 -9.76 -7.06 -2.59
C MET A 113 -10.05 -7.96 -1.40
N ALA A 114 -11.30 -8.39 -1.21
CA ALA A 114 -11.68 -9.33 -0.15
C ALA A 114 -10.98 -10.69 -0.30
N MET A 115 -10.75 -11.18 -1.53
CA MET A 115 -9.95 -12.39 -1.77
C MET A 115 -8.49 -12.20 -1.34
N LEU A 116 -7.89 -11.05 -1.66
CA LEU A 116 -6.53 -10.71 -1.22
C LEU A 116 -6.47 -10.61 0.31
N GLU A 117 -7.43 -9.96 0.95
CA GLU A 117 -7.51 -9.82 2.41
C GLU A 117 -7.62 -11.17 3.14
N ARG A 118 -8.29 -12.17 2.55
CA ARG A 118 -8.33 -13.54 3.06
C ARG A 118 -7.00 -14.28 2.94
N GLY A 119 -6.06 -13.77 2.15
CA GLY A 119 -4.74 -14.39 1.95
C GLY A 119 -4.66 -15.36 0.78
N ASP A 120 -5.64 -15.33 -0.15
CA ASP A 120 -5.66 -16.20 -1.33
C ASP A 120 -4.35 -16.13 -2.13
N PHE A 121 -3.66 -14.98 -2.10
CA PHE A 121 -2.37 -14.72 -2.76
C PHE A 121 -1.22 -15.61 -2.26
N ARG A 122 -1.34 -16.20 -1.08
CA ARG A 122 -0.29 -17.08 -0.55
C ARG A 122 -0.10 -18.31 -1.46
N GLN A 123 -1.18 -18.88 -1.93
CA GLN A 123 -1.17 -20.04 -2.80
C GLN A 123 -1.41 -19.70 -4.27
N ASN A 124 -2.06 -18.58 -4.57
CA ASN A 124 -2.48 -18.23 -5.91
C ASN A 124 -2.06 -16.79 -6.25
N ARG A 125 -0.94 -16.63 -6.97
CA ARG A 125 -0.43 -15.33 -7.42
C ARG A 125 -0.76 -15.02 -8.88
N ASP A 126 -1.44 -15.93 -9.57
CA ASP A 126 -1.89 -15.71 -10.94
C ASP A 126 -3.24 -14.99 -10.95
N ILE A 127 -3.36 -13.96 -11.78
CA ILE A 127 -4.59 -13.23 -12.00
C ILE A 127 -5.73 -14.12 -12.52
N GLY A 128 -5.40 -15.20 -13.24
CA GLY A 128 -6.37 -16.16 -13.75
C GLY A 128 -7.23 -16.76 -12.64
N TYR A 129 -6.60 -17.17 -11.53
CA TYR A 129 -7.31 -17.69 -10.36
C TYR A 129 -8.41 -16.75 -9.85
N TYR A 130 -8.09 -15.47 -9.72
CA TYR A 130 -9.05 -14.47 -9.23
C TYR A 130 -10.15 -14.20 -10.26
N ALA A 131 -9.76 -14.11 -11.53
CA ALA A 131 -10.72 -13.89 -12.62
C ALA A 131 -11.74 -15.03 -12.73
N ASP A 132 -11.28 -16.29 -12.62
CA ASP A 132 -12.14 -17.48 -12.62
C ASP A 132 -13.11 -17.47 -11.44
N LYS A 133 -12.61 -17.16 -10.22
CA LYS A 133 -13.45 -17.06 -9.02
C LYS A 133 -14.51 -15.97 -9.09
N LEU A 134 -14.20 -14.88 -9.80
CA LEU A 134 -15.08 -13.73 -9.98
C LEU A 134 -15.91 -13.81 -11.28
N CYS A 135 -15.84 -14.95 -12.00
CA CYS A 135 -16.56 -15.18 -13.26
C CYS A 135 -16.32 -14.10 -14.33
N VAL A 136 -15.09 -13.62 -14.43
CA VAL A 136 -14.67 -12.62 -15.42
C VAL A 136 -13.39 -13.06 -16.14
N THR A 137 -12.99 -12.34 -17.21
CA THR A 137 -11.67 -12.56 -17.82
C THR A 137 -10.57 -11.84 -17.05
N SER A 138 -9.34 -12.38 -17.06
CA SER A 138 -8.16 -11.75 -16.46
C SER A 138 -7.92 -10.33 -16.99
N LYS A 139 -8.17 -10.12 -18.31
CA LYS A 139 -8.07 -8.81 -18.93
C LYS A 139 -9.08 -7.84 -18.34
N TYR A 140 -10.37 -8.24 -18.25
CA TYR A 140 -11.42 -7.39 -17.70
C TYR A 140 -11.17 -7.05 -16.22
N LEU A 141 -10.76 -8.04 -15.40
CA LEU A 141 -10.40 -7.80 -14.01
C LEU A 141 -9.28 -6.76 -13.89
N SER A 142 -8.22 -6.89 -14.71
CA SER A 142 -7.11 -5.94 -14.70
C SER A 142 -7.51 -4.53 -15.15
N GLU A 143 -8.39 -4.42 -16.15
CA GLU A 143 -8.93 -3.14 -16.62
C GLU A 143 -9.82 -2.47 -15.58
N VAL A 144 -10.67 -3.24 -14.88
CA VAL A 144 -11.49 -2.73 -13.77
C VAL A 144 -10.61 -2.24 -12.64
N CYS A 145 -9.63 -3.03 -12.19
CA CYS A 145 -8.68 -2.62 -11.17
C CYS A 145 -7.99 -1.31 -11.56
N LYS A 146 -7.48 -1.22 -12.79
CA LYS A 146 -6.81 -0.01 -13.28
C LYS A 146 -7.74 1.19 -13.36
N LYS A 147 -9.00 1.00 -13.74
CA LYS A 147 -10.00 2.08 -13.83
C LYS A 147 -10.39 2.58 -12.44
N VAL A 148 -10.57 1.67 -11.48
CA VAL A 148 -11.07 1.97 -10.12
C VAL A 148 -9.95 2.48 -9.22
N SER A 149 -8.73 1.90 -9.31
CA SER A 149 -7.62 2.18 -8.40
C SER A 149 -6.40 2.85 -9.05
N GLY A 150 -6.41 3.04 -10.36
CA GLY A 150 -5.23 3.50 -11.11
C GLY A 150 -4.19 2.40 -11.37
N LEU A 151 -4.31 1.22 -10.78
CA LEU A 151 -3.30 0.16 -10.77
C LEU A 151 -3.89 -1.19 -11.22
N PRO A 152 -3.15 -2.00 -12.00
CA PRO A 152 -3.65 -3.28 -12.50
C PRO A 152 -3.78 -4.33 -11.38
N ALA A 153 -4.59 -5.38 -11.59
CA ALA A 153 -4.80 -6.44 -10.60
C ALA A 153 -3.49 -7.11 -10.15
N ALA A 154 -2.57 -7.37 -11.07
CA ALA A 154 -1.28 -7.96 -10.76
C ALA A 154 -0.46 -7.13 -9.74
N PHE A 155 -0.56 -5.80 -9.80
CA PHE A 155 0.04 -4.92 -8.79
C PHE A 155 -0.47 -5.24 -7.38
N TRP A 156 -1.78 -5.36 -7.22
CA TRP A 156 -2.40 -5.63 -5.92
C TRP A 156 -2.01 -7.01 -5.39
N ILE A 157 -2.02 -8.05 -6.23
CA ILE A 157 -1.57 -9.41 -5.87
C ILE A 157 -0.12 -9.37 -5.38
N THR A 158 0.77 -8.75 -6.15
CA THR A 158 2.19 -8.61 -5.79
C THR A 158 2.37 -7.81 -4.50
N ARG A 159 1.60 -6.75 -4.32
CA ARG A 159 1.65 -5.89 -3.13
C ARG A 159 1.31 -6.65 -1.87
N TYR A 160 0.16 -7.35 -1.84
CA TYR A 160 -0.26 -8.16 -0.69
C TYR A 160 0.75 -9.26 -0.38
N THR A 161 1.23 -9.96 -1.42
CA THR A 161 2.25 -10.99 -1.29
C THR A 161 3.54 -10.43 -0.67
N SER A 162 4.05 -9.33 -1.20
CA SER A 162 5.31 -8.72 -0.76
C SER A 162 5.24 -8.21 0.67
N LEU A 163 4.13 -7.59 1.06
CA LEU A 163 3.94 -7.10 2.42
C LEU A 163 3.88 -8.23 3.44
N ASP A 164 3.14 -9.30 3.14
CA ASP A 164 3.03 -10.44 4.05
C ASP A 164 4.37 -11.19 4.17
N ILE A 165 5.08 -11.40 3.05
CA ILE A 165 6.45 -11.96 3.06
C ILE A 165 7.38 -11.07 3.91
N SER A 166 7.37 -9.76 3.72
CA SER A 166 8.26 -8.85 4.46
C SER A 166 8.04 -8.90 5.97
N ARG A 167 6.77 -9.09 6.40
CA ARG A 167 6.40 -9.28 7.80
C ARG A 167 6.95 -10.59 8.34
N LEU A 168 6.75 -11.71 7.62
CA LEU A 168 7.18 -13.03 8.03
C LEU A 168 8.71 -13.17 8.03
N LEU A 169 9.41 -12.48 7.12
CA LEU A 169 10.88 -12.47 7.12
C LEU A 169 11.49 -11.91 8.39
N ARG A 170 10.81 -11.01 9.09
CA ARG A 170 11.25 -10.44 10.38
C ARG A 170 11.02 -11.39 11.56
N ASP A 171 10.16 -12.39 11.40
CA ASP A 171 9.95 -13.42 12.43
C ASP A 171 11.08 -14.45 12.38
N ARG A 172 11.96 -14.42 13.38
CA ARG A 172 13.11 -15.32 13.49
C ARG A 172 12.76 -16.76 13.82
N ASN A 173 11.51 -17.03 14.24
CA ASN A 173 11.03 -18.39 14.52
C ASN A 173 10.70 -19.16 13.22
N LEU A 174 10.48 -18.47 12.11
CA LEU A 174 10.21 -19.09 10.81
C LEU A 174 11.50 -19.19 9.99
N SER A 175 11.78 -20.36 9.42
CA SER A 175 12.85 -20.49 8.44
C SER A 175 12.45 -19.88 7.08
N PHE A 176 13.41 -19.57 6.23
CA PHE A 176 13.13 -19.13 4.85
C PHE A 176 12.44 -20.22 4.03
N THR A 177 12.69 -21.49 4.37
CA THR A 177 12.03 -22.63 3.76
C THR A 177 10.55 -22.64 4.15
N ASP A 178 10.22 -22.49 5.44
CA ASP A 178 8.82 -22.43 5.91
C ASP A 178 8.05 -21.32 5.20
N ILE A 179 8.64 -20.12 5.11
CA ILE A 179 8.01 -19.00 4.42
C ILE A 179 7.82 -19.31 2.92
N SER A 180 8.85 -19.88 2.28
CA SER A 180 8.76 -20.29 0.87
C SER A 180 7.64 -21.28 0.61
N GLU A 181 7.47 -22.28 1.48
CA GLU A 181 6.40 -23.28 1.43
C GLU A 181 5.02 -22.67 1.70
N MET A 182 4.89 -21.80 2.70
CA MET A 182 3.65 -21.07 3.00
C MET A 182 3.11 -20.30 1.79
N PHE A 183 3.99 -19.84 0.91
CA PHE A 183 3.62 -19.13 -0.31
C PHE A 183 3.68 -20.02 -1.56
N GLY A 184 3.84 -21.33 -1.44
CA GLY A 184 3.84 -22.27 -2.55
C GLY A 184 4.91 -21.97 -3.61
N PHE A 185 6.10 -21.50 -3.21
CA PHE A 185 7.22 -21.38 -4.15
C PHE A 185 7.84 -22.75 -4.45
N SER A 186 8.14 -22.98 -5.72
CA SER A 186 8.71 -24.25 -6.19
C SER A 186 10.12 -24.54 -5.66
N SER A 187 10.82 -23.52 -5.18
CA SER A 187 12.15 -23.63 -4.57
C SER A 187 12.52 -22.38 -3.78
N LEU A 188 13.44 -22.53 -2.82
CA LEU A 188 14.00 -21.43 -2.06
C LEU A 188 14.71 -20.39 -2.95
N SER A 189 15.32 -20.84 -4.07
CA SER A 189 15.94 -19.94 -5.04
C SER A 189 14.91 -19.09 -5.77
N HIS A 190 13.75 -19.66 -6.11
CA HIS A 190 12.64 -18.92 -6.71
C HIS A 190 12.08 -17.90 -5.71
N PHE A 191 11.85 -18.30 -4.45
CA PHE A 191 11.45 -17.42 -3.36
C PHE A 191 12.43 -16.25 -3.18
N SER A 192 13.73 -16.54 -3.05
CA SER A 192 14.76 -15.52 -2.85
C SER A 192 14.81 -14.50 -4.00
N ARG A 193 14.66 -14.96 -5.24
CA ARG A 193 14.58 -14.09 -6.42
C ARG A 193 13.33 -13.22 -6.37
N TYR A 194 12.18 -13.78 -5.99
CA TYR A 194 10.94 -13.03 -5.83
C TYR A 194 11.10 -11.92 -4.79
N VAL A 195 11.64 -12.23 -3.62
CA VAL A 195 11.91 -11.26 -2.54
C VAL A 195 12.83 -10.15 -3.04
N GLN A 196 13.95 -10.49 -3.66
CA GLN A 196 14.89 -9.50 -4.16
C GLN A 196 14.28 -8.59 -5.24
N THR A 197 13.47 -9.15 -6.14
CA THR A 197 12.82 -8.37 -7.21
C THR A 197 11.76 -7.43 -6.65
N ASN A 198 10.92 -7.88 -5.73
CA ASN A 198 9.76 -7.13 -5.28
C ASN A 198 10.01 -6.30 -4.00
N LEU A 199 10.93 -6.72 -3.13
CA LEU A 199 11.28 -6.01 -1.89
C LEU A 199 12.65 -5.32 -1.97
N GLY A 200 13.46 -5.64 -2.99
CA GLY A 200 14.74 -4.98 -3.30
C GLY A 200 15.91 -5.36 -2.41
N ALA A 201 15.74 -6.38 -1.54
CA ALA A 201 16.76 -6.91 -0.65
C ALA A 201 16.66 -8.44 -0.60
N LYS A 202 17.71 -9.13 -0.16
CA LYS A 202 17.69 -10.58 0.02
C LYS A 202 16.90 -10.94 1.28
N PRO A 203 16.34 -12.17 1.40
CA PRO A 203 15.66 -12.59 2.62
C PRO A 203 16.50 -12.43 3.90
N SER A 204 17.82 -12.66 3.83
CA SER A 204 18.76 -12.47 4.94
C SER A 204 18.78 -11.04 5.48
N ASP A 205 18.70 -10.05 4.60
CA ASP A 205 18.84 -8.63 4.94
C ASP A 205 17.68 -8.10 5.80
N PHE A 206 16.58 -8.86 5.90
CA PHE A 206 15.43 -8.56 6.78
C PHE A 206 15.63 -9.05 8.22
N ARG A 207 16.74 -9.77 8.52
CA ARG A 207 17.05 -10.34 9.83
C ARG A 207 18.30 -9.76 10.48
N GLU A 208 18.99 -8.87 9.77
CA GLU A 208 20.09 -8.08 10.30
C GLU A 208 19.54 -6.86 11.08
#